data_f1094a1c7e912a50725256299b781770
#
_entry.id   f1094a1c7e912a50725256299b781770
#
_cell.length_a   1.000
_cell.length_b   1.000
_cell.length_c   1.000
_cell.angle_alpha   90.00
_cell.angle_beta   90.00
_cell.angle_gamma   90.00
#
_symmetry.space_group_name_H-M   'P 1'
#
loop_
_entity.id
_entity.type
_entity.pdbx_description
1 polymer ?
#
loop_
_entity_poly.entity_id
_entity_poly.type
_entity_poly.pdbx_seq_one_letter_code
_entity_poly.pdbx_strand_id
1 'polypeptide(L)'
;MKILLSNDDGYYSDGIQALIRELSIKHEIYVAAPLENNSAGSSALSTRKDIKVDNVEKNHYVIDGTPADCVHIALTCLIKEKIDIVVSGINMGANLGDDVIYSGTVAAALEGRHLEFSPIAISLITKDVTNLKNAAQASSYIFEEIIKNKTINKKTLLNINIPDSNNLIKNFEYTRLGRRGIPVPAKKIKDKNFYNIGAAGDPEEKGKGTDFFTTNNNIISITPITYDLTNSIILKKLNNS
;
A
#
# COMPACT_ATOMS: atom_id res chain seq x y z
N MET A 1 19.62 5.15 -0.42
CA MET A 1 18.59 5.51 -1.43
C MET A 1 17.82 6.71 -0.97
N LYS A 2 17.15 7.43 -1.89
CA LYS A 2 16.17 8.47 -1.59
C LYS A 2 14.77 7.87 -1.72
N ILE A 3 14.08 7.75 -0.62
CA ILE A 3 12.78 7.08 -0.52
C ILE A 3 11.69 8.12 -0.26
N LEU A 4 10.64 8.12 -1.06
CA LEU A 4 9.42 8.86 -0.74
C LEU A 4 8.45 7.95 -0.01
N LEU A 5 8.13 8.30 1.23
CA LEU A 5 7.13 7.63 2.04
C LEU A 5 5.77 8.33 1.93
N SER A 6 4.71 7.54 1.86
CA SER A 6 3.32 7.97 1.91
C SER A 6 2.46 6.95 2.66
N ASN A 7 1.18 7.24 2.85
CA ASN A 7 0.17 6.32 3.38
C ASN A 7 -1.24 6.85 3.08
N ASP A 8 -2.26 6.16 3.58
CA ASP A 8 -3.66 6.61 3.57
C ASP A 8 -4.21 6.91 4.97
N ASP A 9 -3.51 6.51 6.03
CA ASP A 9 -3.91 6.78 7.43
C ASP A 9 -3.58 8.21 7.91
N GLY A 10 -2.79 8.96 7.11
CA GLY A 10 -2.36 10.33 7.42
C GLY A 10 -0.94 10.42 7.97
N TYR A 11 -0.34 11.61 7.84
CA TYR A 11 1.05 11.88 8.21
C TYR A 11 1.37 11.55 9.68
N TYR A 12 0.46 11.85 10.60
CA TYR A 12 0.66 11.65 12.03
C TYR A 12 0.33 10.24 12.52
N SER A 13 -0.05 9.33 11.64
CA SER A 13 -0.38 7.95 12.03
C SER A 13 0.86 7.19 12.49
N ASP A 14 0.66 6.28 13.44
CA ASP A 14 1.75 5.48 14.02
C ASP A 14 2.48 4.63 12.97
N GLY A 15 1.77 4.16 11.96
CA GLY A 15 2.31 3.30 10.90
C GLY A 15 3.41 3.98 10.09
N ILE A 16 3.14 5.16 9.54
CA ILE A 16 4.14 5.89 8.75
C ILE A 16 5.27 6.38 9.65
N GLN A 17 4.98 6.82 10.87
CA GLN A 17 5.98 7.27 11.82
C GLN A 17 6.95 6.15 12.23
N ALA A 18 6.46 4.91 12.37
CA ALA A 18 7.31 3.75 12.61
C ALA A 18 8.19 3.42 11.41
N LEU A 19 7.64 3.52 10.20
CA LEU A 19 8.38 3.26 8.96
C LEU A 19 9.46 4.33 8.72
N ILE A 20 9.17 5.62 8.97
CA ILE A 20 10.15 6.71 8.93
C ILE A 20 11.34 6.39 9.84
N ARG A 21 11.08 6.04 11.11
CA ARG A 21 12.14 5.72 12.08
C ARG A 21 13.04 4.59 11.63
N GLU A 22 12.49 3.51 11.09
CA GLU A 22 13.27 2.33 10.69
C GLU A 22 14.06 2.56 9.41
N LEU A 23 13.45 3.18 8.38
CA LEU A 23 14.12 3.35 7.10
C LEU A 23 15.13 4.51 7.11
N SER A 24 14.94 5.54 7.95
CA SER A 24 15.89 6.65 8.09
C SER A 24 17.25 6.25 8.64
N ILE A 25 17.38 5.06 9.24
CA ILE A 25 18.66 4.52 9.72
C ILE A 25 19.67 4.37 8.57
N LYS A 26 19.20 4.04 7.36
CA LYS A 26 20.05 3.72 6.22
C LYS A 26 19.77 4.54 4.96
N HIS A 27 18.65 5.24 4.90
CA HIS A 27 18.18 5.91 3.70
C HIS A 27 17.83 7.37 3.96
N GLU A 28 17.86 8.18 2.92
CA GLU A 28 17.37 9.55 2.93
C GLU A 28 15.85 9.53 2.70
N ILE A 29 15.09 10.04 3.66
CA ILE A 29 13.64 9.96 3.66
C ILE A 29 13.02 11.29 3.27
N TYR A 30 12.05 11.21 2.37
CA TYR A 30 11.09 12.23 2.00
C TYR A 30 9.71 11.72 2.39
N VAL A 31 8.84 12.60 2.85
CA VAL A 31 7.47 12.21 3.25
C VAL A 31 6.46 13.12 2.58
N ALA A 32 5.44 12.54 1.99
CA ALA A 32 4.26 13.25 1.52
C ALA A 32 3.03 12.40 1.81
N ALA A 33 2.24 12.82 2.78
CA ALA A 33 1.12 12.05 3.28
C ALA A 33 -0.12 12.92 3.53
N PRO A 34 -1.33 12.35 3.50
CA PRO A 34 -2.55 13.08 3.79
C PRO A 34 -2.56 13.72 5.18
N LEU A 35 -3.29 14.84 5.30
CA LEU A 35 -3.54 15.46 6.60
C LEU A 35 -4.39 14.55 7.49
N GLU A 36 -5.42 13.93 6.91
CA GLU A 36 -6.38 13.08 7.61
C GLU A 36 -6.40 11.68 7.00
N ASN A 37 -7.05 10.75 7.72
CA ASN A 37 -7.25 9.39 7.24
C ASN A 37 -8.16 9.39 6.00
N ASN A 38 -7.67 8.82 4.90
CA ASN A 38 -8.33 8.69 3.61
C ASN A 38 -8.56 7.21 3.22
N SER A 39 -8.80 6.34 4.21
CA SER A 39 -9.04 4.90 3.98
C SER A 39 -10.18 4.69 2.98
N ALA A 40 -10.02 3.69 2.12
CA ALA A 40 -10.94 3.34 1.03
C ALA A 40 -11.08 4.43 -0.07
N GLY A 41 -10.16 5.39 -0.15
CA GLY A 41 -10.14 6.42 -1.19
C GLY A 41 -9.75 5.92 -2.60
N SER A 42 -9.28 4.66 -2.71
CA SER A 42 -8.81 4.07 -3.96
C SER A 42 -7.79 4.96 -4.70
N SER A 43 -7.59 4.73 -6.01
CA SER A 43 -6.65 5.49 -6.86
C SER A 43 -7.27 6.80 -7.38
N ALA A 44 -7.88 7.60 -6.50
CA ALA A 44 -8.50 8.86 -6.88
C ALA A 44 -7.48 10.01 -6.96
N LEU A 45 -7.52 10.80 -8.03
CA LEU A 45 -6.79 12.07 -8.18
C LEU A 45 -7.75 13.25 -8.17
N SER A 46 -7.42 14.28 -7.38
CA SER A 46 -8.24 15.48 -7.19
C SER A 46 -7.98 16.52 -8.29
N THR A 47 -8.35 16.22 -9.53
CA THR A 47 -8.06 17.08 -10.71
C THR A 47 -8.89 18.36 -10.81
N ARG A 48 -9.88 18.57 -9.93
CA ARG A 48 -10.86 19.67 -10.01
C ARG A 48 -10.91 20.54 -8.76
N LYS A 49 -9.98 20.39 -7.84
CA LYS A 49 -9.87 21.23 -6.63
C LYS A 49 -8.41 21.62 -6.39
N ASP A 50 -8.22 22.78 -5.79
CA ASP A 50 -6.92 23.17 -5.25
C ASP A 50 -6.59 22.32 -4.02
N ILE A 51 -5.34 21.95 -3.88
CA ILE A 51 -4.85 21.10 -2.80
C ILE A 51 -3.87 21.90 -1.96
N LYS A 52 -4.15 22.01 -0.65
CA LYS A 52 -3.27 22.67 0.30
C LYS A 52 -2.09 21.76 0.64
N VAL A 53 -0.89 22.36 0.71
CA VAL A 53 0.35 21.69 1.09
C VAL A 53 1.01 22.47 2.23
N ASP A 54 1.27 21.81 3.33
CA ASP A 54 2.02 22.33 4.46
C ASP A 54 3.38 21.61 4.56
N ASN A 55 4.48 22.37 4.58
CA ASN A 55 5.80 21.81 4.88
C ASN A 55 5.97 21.82 6.41
N VAL A 56 6.02 20.66 7.03
CA VAL A 56 6.06 20.50 8.49
C VAL A 56 7.48 20.31 9.02
N GLU A 57 8.34 19.72 8.20
CA GLU A 57 9.77 19.51 8.49
C GLU A 57 10.55 19.50 7.17
N LYS A 58 11.89 19.48 7.26
CA LYS A 58 12.72 19.31 6.06
C LYS A 58 12.33 18.01 5.33
N ASN A 59 11.96 18.12 4.05
CA ASN A 59 11.54 17.01 3.19
C ASN A 59 10.22 16.32 3.62
N HIS A 60 9.44 16.91 4.54
CA HIS A 60 8.18 16.34 5.01
C HIS A 60 7.00 17.28 4.70
N TYR A 61 6.03 16.76 3.99
CA TYR A 61 4.86 17.50 3.50
C TYR A 61 3.57 16.82 3.96
N VAL A 62 2.67 17.64 4.52
CA VAL A 62 1.29 17.25 4.83
C VAL A 62 0.38 17.86 3.79
N ILE A 63 -0.46 17.06 3.16
CA ILE A 63 -1.21 17.45 1.97
C ILE A 63 -2.71 17.16 2.19
N ASP A 64 -3.55 18.17 1.95
CA ASP A 64 -5.02 18.04 2.05
C ASP A 64 -5.59 17.40 0.77
N GLY A 65 -5.17 16.17 0.51
CA GLY A 65 -5.51 15.41 -0.69
C GLY A 65 -5.57 13.91 -0.45
N THR A 66 -5.85 13.18 -1.50
CA THR A 66 -5.80 11.71 -1.47
C THR A 66 -4.35 11.22 -1.34
N PRO A 67 -4.12 9.94 -0.95
CA PRO A 67 -2.78 9.36 -0.96
C PRO A 67 -2.06 9.46 -2.31
N ALA A 68 -2.79 9.28 -3.41
CA ALA A 68 -2.26 9.45 -4.76
C ALA A 68 -1.89 10.91 -5.07
N ASP A 69 -2.72 11.88 -4.66
CA ASP A 69 -2.42 13.31 -4.80
C ASP A 69 -1.11 13.66 -4.08
N CYS A 70 -0.91 13.13 -2.88
CA CYS A 70 0.28 13.40 -2.06
C CYS A 70 1.56 12.98 -2.80
N VAL A 71 1.60 11.76 -3.30
CA VAL A 71 2.76 11.24 -4.02
C VAL A 71 2.94 11.97 -5.35
N HIS A 72 1.84 12.22 -6.08
CA HIS A 72 1.87 12.93 -7.35
C HIS A 72 2.47 14.33 -7.21
N ILE A 73 1.96 15.13 -6.27
CA ILE A 73 2.43 16.50 -6.03
C ILE A 73 3.89 16.49 -5.55
N ALA A 74 4.25 15.55 -4.66
CA ALA A 74 5.62 15.43 -4.17
C ALA A 74 6.62 15.17 -5.31
N LEU A 75 6.34 14.19 -6.16
CA LEU A 75 7.22 13.78 -7.26
C LEU A 75 7.29 14.79 -8.42
N THR A 76 6.21 15.52 -8.67
CA THR A 76 6.13 16.40 -9.84
C THR A 76 6.43 17.86 -9.53
N CYS A 77 6.28 18.30 -8.28
CA CYS A 77 6.35 19.72 -7.91
C CYS A 77 7.29 20.02 -6.72
N LEU A 78 7.15 19.30 -5.61
CA LEU A 78 7.78 19.71 -4.35
C LEU A 78 9.24 19.26 -4.25
N ILE A 79 9.53 18.01 -4.60
CA ILE A 79 10.85 17.42 -4.45
C ILE A 79 11.65 17.64 -5.75
N LYS A 80 12.81 18.27 -5.62
CA LYS A 80 13.70 18.55 -6.77
C LYS A 80 14.73 17.44 -6.99
N GLU A 81 14.98 16.66 -5.96
CA GLU A 81 15.90 15.54 -5.97
C GLU A 81 15.29 14.34 -6.71
N LYS A 82 16.15 13.54 -7.31
CA LYS A 82 15.72 12.28 -7.92
C LYS A 82 15.36 11.30 -6.80
N ILE A 83 14.09 10.96 -6.68
CA ILE A 83 13.60 9.88 -5.82
C ILE A 83 13.82 8.54 -6.50
N ASP A 84 14.27 7.55 -5.75
CA ASP A 84 14.55 6.20 -6.27
C ASP A 84 13.30 5.32 -6.25
N ILE A 85 12.50 5.41 -5.18
CA ILE A 85 11.36 4.53 -4.91
C ILE A 85 10.28 5.23 -4.07
N VAL A 86 9.02 4.83 -4.26
CA VAL A 86 7.92 5.12 -3.35
C VAL A 86 7.65 3.90 -2.47
N VAL A 87 7.52 4.12 -1.16
CA VAL A 87 7.05 3.12 -0.20
C VAL A 87 5.85 3.71 0.54
N SER A 88 4.72 3.02 0.48
CA SER A 88 3.47 3.43 1.13
C SER A 88 3.14 2.51 2.31
N GLY A 89 2.83 3.08 3.46
CA GLY A 89 2.46 2.35 4.68
C GLY A 89 3.12 2.93 5.94
N ILE A 90 3.13 2.20 7.05
CA ILE A 90 2.50 0.88 7.24
C ILE A 90 1.01 1.10 7.46
N ASN A 91 0.17 0.52 6.61
CA ASN A 91 -1.28 0.55 6.77
C ASN A 91 -1.71 -0.33 7.94
N MET A 92 -2.62 0.17 8.77
CA MET A 92 -3.20 -0.57 9.88
C MET A 92 -4.45 -1.32 9.41
N GLY A 93 -4.23 -2.47 8.82
CA GLY A 93 -5.24 -3.33 8.20
C GLY A 93 -4.68 -4.03 6.97
N ALA A 94 -5.22 -5.19 6.65
CA ALA A 94 -4.76 -5.99 5.53
C ALA A 94 -5.21 -5.41 4.18
N ASN A 95 -4.35 -5.52 3.17
CA ASN A 95 -4.67 -5.32 1.76
C ASN A 95 -4.47 -6.65 1.02
N LEU A 96 -5.40 -7.59 1.19
CA LEU A 96 -5.33 -8.97 0.69
C LEU A 96 -6.36 -9.22 -0.42
N GLY A 97 -6.01 -10.13 -1.32
CA GLY A 97 -6.88 -10.51 -2.43
C GLY A 97 -7.23 -9.34 -3.34
N ASP A 98 -8.41 -9.37 -3.91
CA ASP A 98 -8.92 -8.33 -4.80
C ASP A 98 -9.33 -7.02 -4.09
N ASP A 99 -9.27 -6.95 -2.75
CA ASP A 99 -9.43 -5.70 -2.00
C ASP A 99 -8.39 -4.63 -2.37
N VAL A 100 -7.23 -5.04 -2.91
CA VAL A 100 -6.16 -4.13 -3.36
C VAL A 100 -6.64 -3.04 -4.31
N ILE A 101 -7.72 -3.28 -5.08
CA ILE A 101 -8.30 -2.28 -5.99
C ILE A 101 -8.93 -1.08 -5.28
N TYR A 102 -9.29 -1.23 -4.01
CA TYR A 102 -9.89 -0.17 -3.18
C TYR A 102 -8.87 0.50 -2.25
N SER A 103 -7.63 -0.03 -2.18
CA SER A 103 -6.62 0.40 -1.22
C SER A 103 -6.00 1.75 -1.56
N GLY A 104 -6.07 2.71 -0.63
CA GLY A 104 -5.33 3.97 -0.68
C GLY A 104 -3.83 3.77 -0.54
N THR A 105 -3.40 2.80 0.28
CA THR A 105 -1.98 2.43 0.44
C THR A 105 -1.37 1.94 -0.86
N VAL A 106 -2.07 1.05 -1.56
CA VAL A 106 -1.64 0.54 -2.89
C VAL A 106 -1.64 1.66 -3.92
N ALA A 107 -2.66 2.53 -3.90
CA ALA A 107 -2.78 3.67 -4.80
C ALA A 107 -1.61 4.66 -4.65
N ALA A 108 -1.25 5.02 -3.42
CA ALA A 108 -0.10 5.89 -3.15
C ALA A 108 1.20 5.29 -3.68
N ALA A 109 1.45 4.00 -3.43
CA ALA A 109 2.62 3.32 -3.96
C ALA A 109 2.63 3.35 -5.50
N LEU A 110 1.48 3.10 -6.14
CA LEU A 110 1.33 3.03 -7.59
C LEU A 110 1.72 4.34 -8.31
N GLU A 111 1.59 5.50 -7.68
CA GLU A 111 2.07 6.76 -8.24
C GLU A 111 3.60 6.79 -8.44
N GLY A 112 4.34 5.95 -7.73
CA GLY A 112 5.77 5.73 -7.94
C GLY A 112 6.16 4.81 -9.11
N ARG A 113 5.21 4.31 -9.89
CA ARG A 113 5.41 3.31 -10.97
C ARG A 113 6.39 3.68 -12.08
N HIS A 114 6.72 4.96 -12.22
CA HIS A 114 7.66 5.47 -13.22
C HIS A 114 9.10 5.64 -12.69
N LEU A 115 9.33 5.41 -11.40
CA LEU A 115 10.64 5.51 -10.77
C LEU A 115 11.55 4.33 -11.13
N GLU A 116 12.78 4.38 -10.63
CA GLU A 116 13.81 3.39 -10.94
C GLU A 116 13.50 2.02 -10.36
N PHE A 117 12.97 1.99 -9.12
CA PHE A 117 12.62 0.77 -8.41
C PHE A 117 11.11 0.57 -8.34
N SER A 118 10.69 -0.70 -8.26
CA SER A 118 9.29 -1.08 -8.10
C SER A 118 8.71 -0.50 -6.81
N PRO A 119 7.58 0.22 -6.88
CA PRO A 119 6.96 0.76 -5.67
C PRO A 119 6.47 -0.34 -4.74
N ILE A 120 6.43 -0.02 -3.44
CA ILE A 120 6.09 -0.97 -2.38
C ILE A 120 4.92 -0.42 -1.56
N ALA A 121 3.89 -1.26 -1.35
CA ALA A 121 2.81 -1.02 -0.40
C ALA A 121 2.95 -2.00 0.77
N ILE A 122 2.89 -1.51 2.00
CA ILE A 122 3.10 -2.31 3.23
C ILE A 122 1.90 -2.19 4.15
N SER A 123 1.37 -3.33 4.57
CA SER A 123 0.22 -3.44 5.46
C SER A 123 0.51 -4.39 6.62
N LEU A 124 0.10 -4.02 7.82
CA LEU A 124 0.10 -4.87 9.00
C LEU A 124 -1.30 -5.46 9.19
N ILE A 125 -1.41 -6.78 9.24
CA ILE A 125 -2.68 -7.49 9.45
C ILE A 125 -3.01 -7.47 10.95
N THR A 126 -3.62 -6.40 11.40
CA THR A 126 -4.00 -6.24 12.81
C THR A 126 -5.34 -5.54 12.95
N LYS A 127 -5.96 -5.75 14.10
CA LYS A 127 -7.09 -4.94 14.59
C LYS A 127 -6.66 -4.00 15.72
N ASP A 128 -5.50 -4.26 16.33
CA ASP A 128 -4.94 -3.52 17.47
C ASP A 128 -3.45 -3.24 17.24
N VAL A 129 -2.98 -2.06 17.64
CA VAL A 129 -1.62 -1.53 17.33
C VAL A 129 -0.54 -2.08 18.27
N THR A 130 -0.56 -3.35 18.65
CA THR A 130 0.35 -3.88 19.67
C THR A 130 1.77 -4.16 19.19
N ASN A 131 1.94 -4.58 17.93
CA ASN A 131 3.23 -5.09 17.41
C ASN A 131 3.83 -4.26 16.28
N LEU A 132 3.49 -2.98 16.19
CA LEU A 132 3.94 -2.08 15.12
C LEU A 132 5.47 -1.99 15.01
N LYS A 133 6.20 -2.04 16.14
CA LYS A 133 7.67 -2.05 16.12
C LYS A 133 8.21 -3.26 15.35
N ASN A 134 7.68 -4.45 15.60
CA ASN A 134 8.11 -5.67 14.91
C ASN A 134 7.76 -5.60 13.41
N ALA A 135 6.60 -5.04 13.08
CA ALA A 135 6.19 -4.84 11.69
C ALA A 135 7.11 -3.85 10.96
N ALA A 136 7.50 -2.74 11.59
CA ALA A 136 8.42 -1.77 11.02
C ALA A 136 9.81 -2.35 10.79
N GLN A 137 10.33 -3.14 11.73
CA GLN A 137 11.61 -3.86 11.58
C GLN A 137 11.54 -4.93 10.48
N ALA A 138 10.44 -5.67 10.39
CA ALA A 138 10.20 -6.62 9.30
C ALA A 138 10.13 -5.91 7.94
N SER A 139 9.46 -4.75 7.87
CA SER A 139 9.41 -3.91 6.67
C SER A 139 10.79 -3.47 6.20
N SER A 140 11.62 -2.99 7.12
CA SER A 140 13.00 -2.59 6.82
C SER A 140 13.84 -3.79 6.34
N TYR A 141 13.74 -4.94 6.99
CA TYR A 141 14.42 -6.15 6.58
C TYR A 141 14.03 -6.59 5.17
N ILE A 142 12.73 -6.66 4.89
CA ILE A 142 12.22 -7.07 3.56
C ILE A 142 12.58 -6.05 2.49
N PHE A 143 12.52 -4.76 2.79
CA PHE A 143 12.95 -3.71 1.89
C PHE A 143 14.39 -3.95 1.42
N GLU A 144 15.33 -4.22 2.34
CA GLU A 144 16.73 -4.50 2.01
C GLU A 144 16.87 -5.77 1.15
N GLU A 145 16.13 -6.83 1.44
CA GLU A 145 16.16 -8.06 0.65
C GLU A 145 15.62 -7.85 -0.78
N ILE A 146 14.56 -7.05 -0.94
CA ILE A 146 13.99 -6.71 -2.25
C ILE A 146 15.00 -5.90 -3.08
N ILE A 147 15.65 -4.90 -2.48
CA ILE A 147 16.61 -4.04 -3.19
C ILE A 147 17.85 -4.82 -3.63
N LYS A 148 18.32 -5.77 -2.83
CA LYS A 148 19.42 -6.67 -3.22
C LYS A 148 19.03 -7.56 -4.40
N ASN A 149 17.79 -7.99 -4.44
CA ASN A 149 17.29 -8.92 -5.44
C ASN A 149 16.76 -8.17 -6.66
N LYS A 150 17.64 -7.82 -7.60
CA LYS A 150 17.35 -7.02 -8.80
C LYS A 150 16.40 -7.69 -9.82
N THR A 151 15.76 -8.81 -9.48
CA THR A 151 14.91 -9.58 -10.41
C THR A 151 13.52 -8.97 -10.62
N ILE A 152 13.14 -7.99 -9.82
CA ILE A 152 11.80 -7.39 -9.88
C ILE A 152 11.74 -6.33 -10.98
N ASN A 153 10.82 -6.52 -11.92
CA ASN A 153 10.62 -5.64 -13.06
C ASN A 153 10.00 -4.31 -12.63
N LYS A 154 10.48 -3.19 -13.17
CA LYS A 154 9.98 -1.82 -12.96
C LYS A 154 8.46 -1.64 -13.16
N LYS A 155 7.80 -2.53 -13.91
CA LYS A 155 6.34 -2.52 -14.15
C LYS A 155 5.53 -3.24 -13.08
N THR A 156 6.13 -3.54 -11.94
CA THR A 156 5.52 -4.31 -10.86
C THR A 156 5.43 -3.44 -9.61
N LEU A 157 4.29 -3.48 -8.93
CA LEU A 157 4.14 -3.01 -7.55
C LEU A 157 4.23 -4.22 -6.63
N LEU A 158 4.91 -4.08 -5.50
CA LEU A 158 4.97 -5.13 -4.48
C LEU A 158 4.00 -4.80 -3.35
N ASN A 159 2.97 -5.61 -3.20
CA ASN A 159 2.03 -5.54 -2.10
C ASN A 159 2.47 -6.50 -0.99
N ILE A 160 2.86 -5.95 0.15
CA ILE A 160 3.40 -6.69 1.29
C ILE A 160 2.39 -6.67 2.42
N ASN A 161 2.02 -7.85 2.91
CA ASN A 161 1.17 -7.99 4.08
C ASN A 161 1.92 -8.75 5.17
N ILE A 162 2.06 -8.10 6.34
CA ILE A 162 2.81 -8.60 7.49
C ILE A 162 1.79 -9.10 8.53
N PRO A 163 1.83 -10.37 8.94
CA PRO A 163 1.01 -10.86 10.06
C PRO A 163 1.36 -10.13 11.35
N ASP A 164 0.36 -9.84 12.18
CA ASP A 164 0.58 -9.31 13.53
C ASP A 164 1.23 -10.39 14.40
N SER A 165 2.36 -10.07 15.03
CA SER A 165 3.14 -11.03 15.81
C SER A 165 3.94 -10.35 16.91
N ASN A 166 3.96 -10.98 18.08
CA ASN A 166 4.84 -10.59 19.19
C ASN A 166 6.34 -10.81 18.90
N ASN A 167 6.65 -11.58 17.86
CA ASN A 167 8.01 -11.84 17.41
C ASN A 167 8.28 -11.18 16.05
N LEU A 168 9.52 -10.79 15.82
CA LEU A 168 9.97 -10.31 14.51
C LEU A 168 9.90 -11.44 13.48
N ILE A 169 9.00 -11.28 12.51
CA ILE A 169 8.89 -12.21 11.37
C ILE A 169 9.87 -11.75 10.28
N LYS A 170 10.66 -12.69 9.75
CA LYS A 170 11.55 -12.48 8.61
C LYS A 170 11.27 -13.43 7.45
N ASN A 171 10.48 -14.48 7.70
CA ASN A 171 10.07 -15.44 6.68
C ASN A 171 9.04 -14.78 5.77
N PHE A 172 9.27 -14.85 4.48
CA PHE A 172 8.33 -14.34 3.47
C PHE A 172 8.18 -15.31 2.29
N GLU A 173 7.07 -15.21 1.60
CA GLU A 173 6.80 -15.93 0.37
C GLU A 173 6.29 -14.97 -0.71
N TYR A 174 6.68 -15.22 -1.96
CA TYR A 174 6.03 -14.59 -3.11
C TYR A 174 4.71 -15.31 -3.38
N THR A 175 3.64 -14.50 -3.46
CA THR A 175 2.28 -15.00 -3.54
C THR A 175 1.54 -14.42 -4.75
N ARG A 176 0.39 -14.97 -5.05
CA ARG A 176 -0.63 -14.32 -5.86
C ARG A 176 -1.75 -13.79 -4.98
N LEU A 177 -2.50 -12.83 -5.49
CA LEU A 177 -3.73 -12.40 -4.83
C LEU A 177 -4.71 -13.59 -4.74
N GLY A 178 -5.33 -13.75 -3.59
CA GLY A 178 -6.52 -14.54 -3.46
C GLY A 178 -7.75 -13.80 -3.99
N ARG A 179 -8.95 -14.33 -3.75
CA ARG A 179 -10.20 -13.68 -4.13
C ARG A 179 -11.19 -13.71 -2.97
N ARG A 180 -11.91 -12.59 -2.81
CA ARG A 180 -13.06 -12.51 -1.90
C ARG A 180 -14.29 -13.12 -2.53
N GLY A 181 -15.16 -13.64 -1.70
CA GLY A 181 -16.51 -14.03 -2.08
C GLY A 181 -17.45 -12.82 -2.16
N ILE A 182 -18.73 -13.11 -2.20
CA ILE A 182 -19.77 -12.08 -2.29
C ILE A 182 -19.71 -11.17 -1.04
N PRO A 183 -19.66 -9.83 -1.22
CA PRO A 183 -19.61 -8.90 -0.10
C PRO A 183 -20.91 -8.94 0.73
N VAL A 184 -20.80 -8.64 2.02
CA VAL A 184 -21.95 -8.50 2.90
C VAL A 184 -22.82 -7.34 2.39
N PRO A 185 -24.14 -7.53 2.22
CA PRO A 185 -25.02 -6.48 1.73
C PRO A 185 -25.01 -5.24 2.62
N ALA A 186 -25.10 -4.05 1.99
CA ALA A 186 -25.24 -2.81 2.70
C ALA A 186 -26.51 -2.81 3.58
N LYS A 187 -26.43 -2.26 4.79
CA LYS A 187 -27.51 -2.16 5.74
C LYS A 187 -28.01 -0.73 5.87
N LYS A 188 -29.32 -0.54 5.67
CA LYS A 188 -29.96 0.75 5.94
C LYS A 188 -29.98 1.01 7.45
N ILE A 189 -29.58 2.21 7.86
CA ILE A 189 -29.73 2.68 9.24
C ILE A 189 -31.20 3.04 9.44
N LYS A 190 -31.81 2.47 10.50
CA LYS A 190 -33.23 2.73 10.83
C LYS A 190 -33.48 4.23 10.91
N ASP A 191 -34.65 4.64 10.39
CA ASP A 191 -35.18 6.02 10.43
C ASP A 191 -34.33 7.12 9.78
N LYS A 192 -33.33 6.71 8.94
CA LYS A 192 -32.48 7.63 8.17
C LYS A 192 -32.32 7.13 6.74
N ASN A 193 -32.02 8.06 5.82
CA ASN A 193 -31.63 7.70 4.45
C ASN A 193 -30.12 7.45 4.34
N PHE A 194 -29.55 6.78 5.36
CA PHE A 194 -28.14 6.40 5.45
C PHE A 194 -27.99 4.88 5.35
N TYR A 195 -26.88 4.47 4.77
CA TYR A 195 -26.53 3.06 4.62
C TYR A 195 -25.10 2.83 5.12
N ASN A 196 -24.89 1.72 5.80
CA ASN A 196 -23.55 1.20 6.07
C ASN A 196 -23.20 0.18 4.97
N ILE A 197 -22.04 0.37 4.33
CA ILE A 197 -21.48 -0.63 3.42
C ILE A 197 -21.06 -1.84 4.25
N GLY A 198 -21.46 -3.03 3.82
CA GLY A 198 -21.08 -4.28 4.47
C GLY A 198 -19.58 -4.56 4.33
N ALA A 199 -19.07 -5.48 5.14
CA ALA A 199 -17.71 -5.95 5.04
C ALA A 199 -17.46 -6.63 3.67
N ALA A 200 -16.21 -6.66 3.24
CA ALA A 200 -15.78 -7.53 2.15
C ALA A 200 -16.19 -8.98 2.44
N GLY A 201 -16.47 -9.74 1.40
CA GLY A 201 -16.82 -11.16 1.55
C GLY A 201 -15.67 -11.97 2.16
N ASP A 202 -16.00 -13.11 2.73
CA ASP A 202 -14.99 -14.05 3.22
C ASP A 202 -14.05 -14.49 2.08
N PRO A 203 -12.80 -14.84 2.38
CA PRO A 203 -11.88 -15.35 1.38
C PRO A 203 -12.41 -16.63 0.72
N GLU A 204 -12.78 -16.56 -0.57
CA GLU A 204 -13.24 -17.70 -1.38
C GLU A 204 -12.04 -18.46 -1.96
N GLU A 205 -11.09 -17.74 -2.54
CA GLU A 205 -9.85 -18.32 -3.05
C GLU A 205 -8.70 -18.05 -2.08
N LYS A 206 -8.47 -19.00 -1.16
CA LYS A 206 -7.51 -18.91 -0.06
C LYS A 206 -6.59 -20.13 0.04
N GLY A 207 -6.39 -20.85 -1.07
CA GLY A 207 -5.53 -22.02 -1.12
C GLY A 207 -4.04 -21.68 -1.13
N LYS A 208 -3.19 -22.70 -1.03
CA LYS A 208 -1.73 -22.58 -1.07
C LYS A 208 -1.26 -21.67 -2.23
N GLY A 209 -0.31 -20.81 -1.93
CA GLY A 209 0.24 -19.83 -2.88
C GLY A 209 -0.54 -18.52 -2.97
N THR A 210 -1.66 -18.37 -2.24
CA THR A 210 -2.36 -17.08 -2.09
C THR A 210 -1.81 -16.29 -0.91
N ASP A 211 -1.96 -14.98 -0.96
CA ASP A 211 -1.66 -14.06 0.13
C ASP A 211 -2.44 -14.40 1.42
N PHE A 212 -3.72 -14.78 1.30
CA PHE A 212 -4.53 -15.26 2.43
C PHE A 212 -3.92 -16.50 3.09
N PHE A 213 -3.49 -17.49 2.30
CA PHE A 213 -2.91 -18.70 2.84
C PHE A 213 -1.61 -18.42 3.59
N THR A 214 -0.72 -17.68 2.96
CA THR A 214 0.62 -17.39 3.50
C THR A 214 0.52 -16.58 4.79
N THR A 215 -0.31 -15.55 4.82
CA THR A 215 -0.47 -14.72 6.02
C THR A 215 -1.17 -15.45 7.16
N ASN A 216 -2.13 -16.34 6.88
CA ASN A 216 -2.77 -17.20 7.89
C ASN A 216 -1.80 -18.22 8.51
N ASN A 217 -0.68 -18.52 7.84
CA ASN A 217 0.41 -19.36 8.38
C ASN A 217 1.51 -18.53 9.06
N ASN A 218 1.24 -17.28 9.39
CA ASN A 218 2.17 -16.38 10.06
C ASN A 218 3.48 -16.14 9.28
N ILE A 219 3.38 -16.10 7.95
CA ILE A 219 4.45 -15.80 6.99
C ILE A 219 4.11 -14.50 6.27
N ILE A 220 5.09 -13.65 6.02
CA ILE A 220 4.89 -12.41 5.27
C ILE A 220 4.60 -12.73 3.81
N SER A 221 3.53 -12.15 3.28
CA SER A 221 3.16 -12.28 1.87
C SER A 221 3.72 -11.11 1.08
N ILE A 222 4.36 -11.39 -0.05
CA ILE A 222 4.80 -10.41 -1.04
C ILE A 222 4.14 -10.75 -2.37
N THR A 223 3.13 -9.96 -2.75
CA THR A 223 2.40 -10.19 -3.99
C THR A 223 2.85 -9.17 -5.05
N PRO A 224 3.47 -9.61 -6.15
CA PRO A 224 3.75 -8.74 -7.28
C PRO A 224 2.46 -8.42 -8.04
N ILE A 225 2.10 -7.14 -8.14
CA ILE A 225 0.90 -6.65 -8.81
C ILE A 225 1.30 -5.89 -10.07
N THR A 226 0.63 -6.16 -11.18
CA THR A 226 0.72 -5.33 -12.39
C THR A 226 -0.39 -4.29 -12.40
N TYR A 227 -0.09 -3.12 -12.95
CA TYR A 227 -1.07 -2.07 -13.20
C TYR A 227 -1.58 -2.04 -14.64
N ASP A 228 -1.11 -2.96 -15.50
CA ASP A 228 -1.70 -3.20 -16.81
C ASP A 228 -2.95 -4.05 -16.64
N LEU A 229 -4.11 -3.39 -16.74
CA LEU A 229 -5.42 -4.01 -16.60
C LEU A 229 -5.89 -4.72 -17.87
N THR A 230 -5.10 -4.72 -18.94
CA THR A 230 -5.43 -5.37 -20.20
C THR A 230 -5.39 -6.89 -20.03
N ASN A 231 -6.49 -7.58 -20.29
CA ASN A 231 -6.49 -9.03 -20.40
C ASN A 231 -5.88 -9.45 -21.74
N SER A 232 -4.54 -9.53 -21.78
CA SER A 232 -3.77 -9.84 -23.00
C SER A 232 -4.10 -11.23 -23.60
N ILE A 233 -4.56 -12.18 -22.79
CA ILE A 233 -4.95 -13.52 -23.26
C ILE A 233 -6.24 -13.43 -24.07
N ILE A 234 -7.25 -12.74 -23.52
CA ILE A 234 -8.53 -12.54 -24.21
C ILE A 234 -8.36 -11.63 -25.43
N LEU A 235 -7.57 -10.55 -25.31
CA LEU A 235 -7.29 -9.67 -26.44
C LEU A 235 -6.68 -10.44 -27.63
N LYS A 236 -5.71 -11.31 -27.38
CA LYS A 236 -5.12 -12.17 -28.42
C LYS A 236 -6.15 -13.11 -29.06
N LYS A 237 -7.07 -13.68 -28.29
CA LYS A 237 -8.13 -14.54 -28.81
C LYS A 237 -9.08 -13.76 -29.72
N LEU A 238 -9.50 -12.55 -29.30
CA LEU A 238 -10.41 -11.70 -30.07
C LEU A 238 -9.78 -11.19 -31.37
N ASN A 239 -8.48 -10.94 -31.39
CA ASN A 239 -7.79 -10.47 -32.62
C ASN A 239 -7.45 -11.58 -33.60
N ASN A 240 -7.58 -12.86 -33.21
CA ASN A 240 -7.31 -14.02 -34.06
C ASN A 240 -8.62 -14.73 -34.49
N SER A 241 -9.77 -14.19 -34.11
CA SER A 241 -11.12 -14.61 -34.54
C SER A 241 -11.64 -13.76 -35.68
#